data_2f6b0c6fe11952661a00872a686c5615
#
_entry.id   2f6b0c6fe11952661a00872a686c5615
#
_cell.length_a   1.000
_cell.length_b   1.000
_cell.length_c   1.000
_cell.angle_alpha   90.00
_cell.angle_beta   90.00
_cell.angle_gamma   90.00
#
_symmetry.space_group_name_H-M   'P 1'
#
loop_
_entity.id
_entity.type
_entity.pdbx_description
1 polymer ?
#
loop_
_entity_poly.entity_id
_entity_poly.type
_entity_poly.pdbx_seq_one_letter_code
_entity_poly.pdbx_strand_id
1 'polypeptide(L)'
;MAERDWAAAENTALERLGAWPADGPGGVVLGIENGSVRLVAAAGHAGVGGAPLGTDSVFRWASVTKHVFAACLLESGVLPLDMTLGEALPELAAAPASVTVAQALAMQGGLPDPRESLTLLGFGSHTRTEAAPLHHWMAGFDWLNARPGHEVAYSNGGYRLLETALARRGFVFSDMVADHAQRLGIGMRASEYWTDPAPGLVPGHEPASPGWSEGFQGMHLSAAGSLSGSARDLAVWLSDLMARDVFAQIARPLPLGSGEATGYGLGIALTQIGAERVPGHGGAQAGYRAGFLCAPEEGIALVALSNRDDGDATGLAARVWARLRGVPQAQMPKPAGDWAPSGLYVAEEGDLWAEVKKNAIVVRDAEEALFAGDDGQFVSAAPHARMRLAYTDGALSGDLFHQPVRLLPVRVCDEEPELDGRWMSDGAIVTIRGRTLHWGVGPLQTETTLKPLGNGRWLFNAMGRRICLQRLSPDRFILSLARARGVEYCRL
;
A
#
# COMPACT_ATOMS: atom_id res chain seq x y z
N MET A 1 -2.04 3.47 -34.46
CA MET A 1 -2.60 3.49 -33.09
C MET A 1 -3.84 2.61 -33.11
N ALA A 2 -3.99 1.67 -32.18
CA ALA A 2 -5.24 0.92 -32.07
C ALA A 2 -6.38 1.91 -31.78
N GLU A 3 -7.53 1.71 -32.43
CA GLU A 3 -8.74 2.50 -32.21
C GLU A 3 -9.17 2.35 -30.75
N ARG A 4 -9.46 3.46 -30.07
CA ARG A 4 -9.87 3.47 -28.66
C ARG A 4 -11.37 3.19 -28.58
N ASP A 5 -11.72 2.11 -27.91
CA ASP A 5 -13.14 1.73 -27.73
C ASP A 5 -13.67 2.23 -26.38
N TRP A 6 -14.01 3.52 -26.32
CA TRP A 6 -14.62 4.13 -25.15
C TRP A 6 -15.97 3.52 -24.78
N ALA A 7 -16.75 3.06 -25.79
CA ALA A 7 -18.05 2.42 -25.53
C ALA A 7 -17.88 1.05 -24.86
N ALA A 8 -16.94 0.23 -25.33
CA ALA A 8 -16.63 -1.04 -24.69
C ALA A 8 -16.06 -0.86 -23.27
N ALA A 9 -15.24 0.18 -23.08
CA ALA A 9 -14.70 0.55 -21.76
C ALA A 9 -15.82 0.96 -20.79
N GLU A 10 -16.77 1.81 -21.23
CA GLU A 10 -17.90 2.25 -20.42
C GLU A 10 -18.83 1.09 -20.08
N ASN A 11 -19.18 0.23 -21.05
CA ASN A 11 -19.97 -0.96 -20.78
C ASN A 11 -19.31 -1.88 -19.75
N THR A 12 -18.00 -2.06 -19.81
CA THR A 12 -17.24 -2.84 -18.82
C THR A 12 -17.31 -2.21 -17.43
N ALA A 13 -17.18 -0.89 -17.33
CA ALA A 13 -17.29 -0.18 -16.05
C ALA A 13 -18.71 -0.34 -15.45
N LEU A 14 -19.75 -0.14 -16.25
CA LEU A 14 -21.16 -0.30 -15.84
C LEU A 14 -21.47 -1.74 -15.41
N GLU A 15 -21.03 -2.75 -16.16
CA GLU A 15 -21.19 -4.15 -15.81
C GLU A 15 -20.55 -4.49 -14.45
N ARG A 16 -19.32 -4.03 -14.21
CA ARG A 16 -18.58 -4.31 -12.98
C ARG A 16 -19.16 -3.58 -11.76
N LEU A 17 -19.51 -2.33 -11.91
CA LEU A 17 -20.17 -1.56 -10.85
C LEU A 17 -21.57 -2.08 -10.56
N GLY A 18 -22.34 -2.46 -11.61
CA GLY A 18 -23.69 -3.02 -11.49
C GLY A 18 -23.75 -4.42 -10.86
N ALA A 19 -22.60 -5.11 -10.72
CA ALA A 19 -22.51 -6.37 -9.99
C ALA A 19 -22.55 -6.18 -8.46
N TRP A 20 -22.40 -4.95 -7.96
CA TRP A 20 -22.53 -4.64 -6.54
C TRP A 20 -24.00 -4.43 -6.13
N PRO A 21 -24.38 -4.67 -4.85
CA PRO A 21 -25.71 -4.40 -4.36
C PRO A 21 -26.15 -2.97 -4.63
N ALA A 22 -27.33 -2.80 -5.23
CA ALA A 22 -27.81 -1.49 -5.70
C ALA A 22 -28.12 -0.49 -4.57
N ASP A 23 -28.38 -0.97 -3.35
CA ASP A 23 -28.78 -0.18 -2.17
C ASP A 23 -27.62 0.09 -1.20
N GLY A 24 -26.41 -0.37 -1.54
CA GLY A 24 -25.22 -0.26 -0.70
C GLY A 24 -24.18 0.76 -1.20
N PRO A 25 -23.02 0.81 -0.54
CA PRO A 25 -21.89 1.58 -1.02
C PRO A 25 -21.42 1.08 -2.38
N GLY A 26 -20.83 1.96 -3.17
CA GLY A 26 -20.52 1.68 -4.56
C GLY A 26 -19.26 2.34 -5.07
N GLY A 27 -19.29 2.84 -6.30
CA GLY A 27 -18.13 3.49 -6.88
C GLY A 27 -18.43 4.24 -8.17
N VAL A 28 -17.39 4.92 -8.64
CA VAL A 28 -17.42 5.78 -9.83
C VAL A 28 -16.20 5.46 -10.69
N VAL A 29 -16.40 5.39 -12.02
CA VAL A 29 -15.33 5.37 -13.01
C VAL A 29 -15.49 6.57 -13.92
N LEU A 30 -14.42 7.32 -14.13
CA LEU A 30 -14.37 8.49 -15.02
C LEU A 30 -13.17 8.34 -15.97
N GLY A 31 -13.42 8.43 -17.26
CA GLY A 31 -12.39 8.48 -18.30
C GLY A 31 -12.38 9.81 -19.01
N ILE A 32 -11.20 10.36 -19.23
CA ILE A 32 -10.97 11.61 -19.97
C ILE A 32 -9.97 11.40 -21.10
N GLU A 33 -10.08 12.22 -22.12
CA GLU A 33 -9.14 12.34 -23.22
C GLU A 33 -8.98 13.83 -23.57
N ASN A 34 -7.75 14.35 -23.48
CA ASN A 34 -7.43 15.75 -23.72
C ASN A 34 -8.36 16.70 -22.94
N GLY A 35 -8.59 16.42 -21.65
CA GLY A 35 -9.47 17.20 -20.77
C GLY A 35 -10.97 17.00 -21.00
N SER A 36 -11.38 16.28 -22.05
CA SER A 36 -12.79 16.00 -22.34
C SER A 36 -13.23 14.68 -21.73
N VAL A 37 -14.39 14.67 -21.08
CA VAL A 37 -14.99 13.45 -20.50
C VAL A 37 -15.43 12.52 -21.64
N ARG A 38 -14.99 11.27 -21.61
CA ARG A 38 -15.27 10.22 -22.60
C ARG A 38 -16.03 9.04 -22.02
N LEU A 39 -15.93 8.81 -20.72
CA LEU A 39 -16.58 7.72 -20.02
C LEU A 39 -17.04 8.19 -18.65
N VAL A 40 -18.28 7.86 -18.27
CA VAL A 40 -18.83 8.02 -16.92
C VAL A 40 -19.62 6.78 -16.56
N ALA A 41 -19.22 6.10 -15.50
CA ALA A 41 -19.99 5.02 -14.91
C ALA A 41 -20.04 5.21 -13.38
N ALA A 42 -21.21 5.08 -12.79
CA ALA A 42 -21.39 5.15 -11.35
C ALA A 42 -22.49 4.16 -10.92
N ALA A 43 -22.33 3.55 -9.77
CA ALA A 43 -23.35 2.73 -9.13
C ALA A 43 -23.22 2.76 -7.61
N GLY A 44 -24.32 2.47 -6.91
CA GLY A 44 -24.39 2.51 -5.46
C GLY A 44 -24.59 3.92 -4.91
N HIS A 45 -24.51 4.03 -3.59
CA HIS A 45 -24.91 5.20 -2.83
C HIS A 45 -23.81 5.66 -1.87
N ALA A 46 -23.92 6.88 -1.37
CA ALA A 46 -23.05 7.41 -0.32
C ALA A 46 -23.04 6.54 0.95
N GLY A 47 -24.11 5.80 1.19
CA GLY A 47 -24.28 4.81 2.25
C GLY A 47 -25.65 4.17 2.09
N VAL A 48 -26.03 3.24 2.96
CA VAL A 48 -27.34 2.59 2.92
C VAL A 48 -28.43 3.66 3.05
N GLY A 49 -29.28 3.78 2.01
CA GLY A 49 -30.31 4.83 1.93
C GLY A 49 -29.78 6.25 1.65
N GLY A 50 -28.50 6.40 1.35
CA GLY A 50 -27.88 7.69 1.01
C GLY A 50 -28.17 8.15 -0.43
N ALA A 51 -27.62 9.30 -0.82
CA ALA A 51 -27.69 9.80 -2.18
C ALA A 51 -26.92 8.92 -3.16
N PRO A 52 -27.37 8.79 -4.42
CA PRO A 52 -26.61 8.09 -5.46
C PRO A 52 -25.21 8.69 -5.65
N LEU A 53 -24.22 7.83 -5.92
CA LEU A 53 -22.86 8.27 -6.24
C LEU A 53 -22.81 8.86 -7.66
N GLY A 54 -21.90 9.81 -7.83
CA GLY A 54 -21.62 10.44 -9.13
C GLY A 54 -20.18 10.95 -9.20
N THR A 55 -19.82 11.54 -10.35
CA THR A 55 -18.47 12.05 -10.62
C THR A 55 -18.00 13.13 -9.67
N ASP A 56 -18.94 13.82 -9.01
CA ASP A 56 -18.69 14.91 -8.08
C ASP A 56 -18.77 14.46 -6.60
N SER A 57 -19.12 13.19 -6.34
CA SER A 57 -19.00 12.61 -5.00
C SER A 57 -17.55 12.60 -4.54
N VAL A 58 -17.30 13.07 -3.33
CA VAL A 58 -15.94 13.19 -2.79
C VAL A 58 -15.55 11.91 -2.04
N PHE A 59 -14.37 11.40 -2.33
CA PHE A 59 -13.80 10.19 -1.71
C PHE A 59 -12.44 10.51 -1.11
N ARG A 60 -11.98 9.69 -0.16
CA ARG A 60 -10.57 9.69 0.22
C ARG A 60 -9.76 8.95 -0.85
N TRP A 61 -8.68 9.60 -1.32
CA TRP A 61 -7.82 9.03 -2.36
C TRP A 61 -6.76 8.08 -1.82
N ALA A 62 -6.57 8.03 -0.51
CA ALA A 62 -5.58 7.18 0.11
C ALA A 62 -4.20 7.35 -0.55
N SER A 63 -3.52 6.25 -0.88
CA SER A 63 -2.16 6.29 -1.45
C SER A 63 -2.04 6.92 -2.84
N VAL A 64 -3.15 7.21 -3.52
CA VAL A 64 -3.14 8.07 -4.72
C VAL A 64 -2.55 9.45 -4.39
N THR A 65 -2.62 9.91 -3.13
CA THR A 65 -1.93 11.11 -2.62
C THR A 65 -0.44 11.18 -2.98
N LYS A 66 0.24 10.03 -3.03
CA LYS A 66 1.70 9.97 -3.16
C LYS A 66 2.25 10.63 -4.40
N HIS A 67 1.58 10.48 -5.55
CA HIS A 67 2.03 11.12 -6.79
C HIS A 67 1.86 12.65 -6.75
N VAL A 68 0.82 13.15 -6.06
CA VAL A 68 0.63 14.59 -5.85
C VAL A 68 1.75 15.14 -4.99
N PHE A 69 2.05 14.46 -3.88
CA PHE A 69 3.14 14.86 -2.99
C PHE A 69 4.51 14.85 -3.71
N ALA A 70 4.80 13.80 -4.49
CA ALA A 70 6.04 13.73 -5.24
C ALA A 70 6.17 14.87 -6.25
N ALA A 71 5.09 15.22 -6.96
CA ALA A 71 5.06 16.37 -7.86
C ALA A 71 5.33 17.68 -7.11
N CYS A 72 4.61 17.95 -6.01
CA CYS A 72 4.82 19.11 -5.16
C CYS A 72 6.27 19.20 -4.63
N LEU A 73 6.83 18.08 -4.15
CA LEU A 73 8.19 18.04 -3.64
C LEU A 73 9.22 18.38 -4.72
N LEU A 74 9.10 17.81 -5.92
CA LEU A 74 10.01 18.11 -7.01
C LEU A 74 9.89 19.57 -7.46
N GLU A 75 8.68 20.09 -7.56
CA GLU A 75 8.42 21.48 -7.96
C GLU A 75 8.92 22.50 -6.93
N SER A 76 8.96 22.13 -5.66
CA SER A 76 9.55 23.01 -4.62
C SER A 76 11.05 23.23 -4.80
N GLY A 77 11.76 22.26 -5.39
CA GLY A 77 13.21 22.29 -5.62
C GLY A 77 14.08 22.29 -4.36
N VAL A 78 13.50 22.18 -3.15
CA VAL A 78 14.25 22.33 -1.88
C VAL A 78 14.78 21.01 -1.29
N LEU A 79 14.38 19.88 -1.86
CA LEU A 79 14.84 18.55 -1.49
C LEU A 79 15.36 17.81 -2.74
N PRO A 80 16.65 17.98 -3.09
CA PRO A 80 17.28 17.22 -4.17
C PRO A 80 17.11 15.71 -4.00
N LEU A 81 16.92 14.99 -5.11
CA LEU A 81 16.64 13.55 -5.08
C LEU A 81 17.78 12.71 -4.49
N ASP A 82 19.01 13.17 -4.60
CA ASP A 82 20.22 12.54 -4.05
C ASP A 82 20.52 12.95 -2.60
N MET A 83 19.84 13.97 -2.07
CA MET A 83 19.95 14.36 -0.65
C MET A 83 19.52 13.18 0.23
N THR A 84 20.27 12.91 1.30
CA THR A 84 19.90 11.91 2.30
C THR A 84 18.84 12.44 3.28
N LEU A 85 18.05 11.53 3.86
CA LEU A 85 17.11 11.91 4.90
C LEU A 85 17.81 12.47 6.14
N GLY A 86 19.06 12.04 6.45
CA GLY A 86 19.85 12.60 7.55
C GLY A 86 20.29 14.05 7.32
N GLU A 87 20.57 14.43 6.06
CA GLU A 87 20.82 15.83 5.70
C GLU A 87 19.54 16.68 5.78
N ALA A 88 18.40 16.05 5.47
CA ALA A 88 17.10 16.72 5.54
C ALA A 88 16.56 16.83 6.97
N LEU A 89 16.81 15.84 7.82
CA LEU A 89 16.29 15.63 9.18
C LEU A 89 17.42 15.08 10.07
N PRO A 90 18.28 15.94 10.64
CA PRO A 90 19.50 15.54 11.38
C PRO A 90 19.22 14.70 12.65
N GLU A 91 18.00 14.69 13.15
CA GLU A 91 17.60 13.92 14.32
C GLU A 91 17.38 12.42 14.04
N LEU A 92 17.40 12.00 12.77
CA LEU A 92 17.17 10.59 12.42
C LEU A 92 18.31 9.70 12.90
N ALA A 93 17.97 8.51 13.38
CA ALA A 93 18.96 7.46 13.64
C ALA A 93 19.72 7.08 12.35
N ALA A 94 20.90 6.48 12.49
CA ALA A 94 21.85 6.29 11.39
C ALA A 94 21.28 5.47 10.21
N ALA A 95 20.47 4.45 10.51
CA ALA A 95 19.94 3.59 9.47
C ALA A 95 18.98 4.35 8.52
N PRO A 96 17.87 4.98 8.96
CA PRO A 96 17.01 5.78 8.09
C PRO A 96 17.67 7.04 7.56
N ALA A 97 18.64 7.62 8.29
CA ALA A 97 19.40 8.79 7.83
C ALA A 97 20.18 8.53 6.53
N SER A 98 20.55 7.29 6.24
CA SER A 98 21.29 6.90 5.03
C SER A 98 20.45 6.85 3.75
N VAL A 99 19.12 6.87 3.87
CA VAL A 99 18.17 6.74 2.74
C VAL A 99 18.10 8.06 1.97
N THR A 100 18.15 8.03 0.64
CA THR A 100 17.99 9.25 -0.16
C THR A 100 16.51 9.61 -0.36
N VAL A 101 16.24 10.88 -0.70
CA VAL A 101 14.90 11.37 -1.09
C VAL A 101 14.31 10.50 -2.21
N ALA A 102 15.09 10.20 -3.25
CA ALA A 102 14.66 9.34 -4.35
C ALA A 102 14.26 7.94 -3.87
N GLN A 103 15.08 7.31 -3.04
CA GLN A 103 14.80 5.98 -2.49
C GLN A 103 13.54 5.96 -1.60
N ALA A 104 13.33 7.01 -0.81
CA ALA A 104 12.12 7.14 0.02
C ALA A 104 10.85 7.27 -0.83
N LEU A 105 10.86 8.12 -1.87
CA LEU A 105 9.74 8.29 -2.81
C LEU A 105 9.49 7.02 -3.65
N ALA A 106 10.55 6.32 -4.06
CA ALA A 106 10.47 5.13 -4.91
C ALA A 106 10.26 3.81 -4.14
N MET A 107 9.95 3.86 -2.83
CA MET A 107 9.77 2.65 -1.99
C MET A 107 11.02 1.76 -1.91
N GLN A 108 12.20 2.32 -2.11
CA GLN A 108 13.48 1.59 -2.07
C GLN A 108 14.31 1.90 -0.83
N GLY A 109 13.78 2.69 0.11
CA GLY A 109 14.50 3.08 1.33
C GLY A 109 14.56 1.97 2.39
N GLY A 110 13.76 0.93 2.28
CA GLY A 110 13.62 -0.07 3.33
C GLY A 110 13.03 0.47 4.64
N LEU A 111 12.46 1.68 4.63
CA LEU A 111 11.93 2.34 5.82
C LEU A 111 10.75 1.57 6.43
N PRO A 112 10.70 1.34 7.76
CA PRO A 112 9.54 0.72 8.39
C PRO A 112 8.26 1.54 8.20
N ASP A 113 7.14 0.85 8.00
CA ASP A 113 5.82 1.49 7.95
C ASP A 113 5.33 1.80 9.38
N PRO A 114 5.02 3.05 9.71
CA PRO A 114 4.64 3.42 11.06
C PRO A 114 3.33 2.78 11.52
N ARG A 115 2.38 2.47 10.61
CA ARG A 115 1.12 1.80 10.97
C ARG A 115 1.37 0.36 11.41
N GLU A 116 2.17 -0.39 10.63
CA GLU A 116 2.50 -1.76 11.00
C GLU A 116 3.42 -1.81 12.22
N SER A 117 4.35 -0.87 12.36
CA SER A 117 5.19 -0.76 13.56
C SER A 117 4.34 -0.52 14.83
N LEU A 118 3.36 0.39 14.78
CA LEU A 118 2.41 0.59 15.88
C LEU A 118 1.57 -0.67 16.14
N THR A 119 1.14 -1.36 15.08
CA THR A 119 0.43 -2.64 15.24
C THR A 119 1.29 -3.66 15.98
N LEU A 120 2.58 -3.75 15.68
CA LEU A 120 3.52 -4.65 16.37
C LEU A 120 3.78 -4.27 17.85
N LEU A 121 3.46 -3.03 18.24
CA LEU A 121 3.45 -2.57 19.63
C LEU A 121 2.08 -2.73 20.32
N GLY A 122 1.07 -3.27 19.63
CA GLY A 122 -0.26 -3.49 20.18
C GLY A 122 -1.25 -2.34 19.97
N PHE A 123 -0.96 -1.40 19.08
CA PHE A 123 -1.88 -0.30 18.76
C PHE A 123 -2.67 -0.59 17.48
N GLY A 124 -4.00 -0.56 17.58
CA GLY A 124 -4.91 -0.77 16.46
C GLY A 124 -5.01 0.45 15.54
N SER A 125 -5.66 0.24 14.38
CA SER A 125 -5.89 1.28 13.36
C SER A 125 -6.68 2.49 13.87
N HIS A 126 -7.47 2.33 14.95
CA HIS A 126 -8.27 3.38 15.56
C HIS A 126 -7.48 4.24 16.56
N THR A 127 -6.24 3.85 16.89
CA THR A 127 -5.41 4.62 17.83
C THR A 127 -5.07 5.98 17.24
N ARG A 128 -5.43 7.05 17.97
CA ARG A 128 -5.07 8.41 17.58
C ARG A 128 -3.58 8.64 17.77
N THR A 129 -2.95 9.21 16.76
CA THR A 129 -1.56 9.71 16.83
C THR A 129 -1.53 11.19 16.45
N GLU A 130 -0.54 11.91 16.98
CA GLU A 130 -0.26 13.30 16.62
C GLU A 130 1.02 13.36 15.75
N ALA A 131 1.12 14.36 14.87
CA ALA A 131 2.22 14.46 13.90
C ALA A 131 3.61 14.51 14.58
N ALA A 132 3.81 15.40 15.55
CA ALA A 132 5.11 15.62 16.17
C ALA A 132 5.57 14.44 17.05
N PRO A 133 4.75 13.86 17.97
CA PRO A 133 5.13 12.65 18.68
C PRO A 133 5.42 11.46 17.76
N LEU A 134 4.62 11.28 16.70
CA LEU A 134 4.84 10.21 15.74
C LEU A 134 6.15 10.40 14.96
N HIS A 135 6.47 11.63 14.54
CA HIS A 135 7.76 11.93 13.92
C HIS A 135 8.92 11.66 14.86
N HIS A 136 8.84 12.12 16.12
CA HIS A 136 9.88 11.91 17.12
C HIS A 136 10.14 10.40 17.34
N TRP A 137 9.08 9.61 17.46
CA TRP A 137 9.20 8.17 17.58
C TRP A 137 9.84 7.51 16.35
N MET A 138 9.40 7.88 15.14
CA MET A 138 9.97 7.36 13.89
C MET A 138 11.44 7.76 13.70
N ALA A 139 11.85 8.94 14.19
CA ALA A 139 13.23 9.41 14.12
C ALA A 139 14.19 8.51 14.92
N GLY A 140 13.69 7.84 15.96
CA GLY A 140 14.44 6.89 16.77
C GLY A 140 14.55 5.47 16.19
N PHE A 141 13.94 5.16 15.05
CA PHE A 141 14.08 3.85 14.41
C PHE A 141 15.54 3.64 14.00
N ASP A 142 16.19 2.61 14.52
CA ASP A 142 17.60 2.29 14.24
C ASP A 142 17.74 1.11 13.26
N TRP A 143 16.63 0.66 12.68
CA TRP A 143 16.61 -0.44 11.73
C TRP A 143 15.91 -0.07 10.41
N LEU A 144 16.16 -0.86 9.38
CA LEU A 144 15.44 -0.84 8.11
C LEU A 144 14.90 -2.24 7.80
N ASN A 145 13.78 -2.31 7.08
CA ASN A 145 13.21 -3.58 6.59
C ASN A 145 14.13 -4.26 5.56
N ALA A 146 14.90 -3.46 4.83
CA ALA A 146 15.84 -3.90 3.81
C ALA A 146 16.92 -2.82 3.60
N ARG A 147 18.05 -3.21 3.00
CA ARG A 147 19.09 -2.26 2.62
C ARG A 147 18.58 -1.30 1.53
N PRO A 148 18.83 0.02 1.65
CA PRO A 148 18.40 0.98 0.64
C PRO A 148 18.86 0.61 -0.78
N GLY A 149 17.95 0.68 -1.75
CA GLY A 149 18.22 0.34 -3.14
C GLY A 149 18.28 -1.15 -3.47
N HIS A 150 17.96 -2.07 -2.55
CA HIS A 150 18.02 -3.50 -2.80
C HIS A 150 16.68 -4.15 -3.14
N GLU A 151 15.58 -3.61 -2.65
CA GLU A 151 14.22 -4.08 -2.96
C GLU A 151 13.23 -2.93 -3.05
N VAL A 152 12.08 -3.17 -3.65
CA VAL A 152 10.92 -2.27 -3.55
C VAL A 152 10.08 -2.75 -2.36
N ALA A 153 10.18 -2.03 -1.24
CA ALA A 153 9.46 -2.32 0.00
C ALA A 153 8.51 -1.17 0.34
N TYR A 154 7.22 -1.37 0.05
CA TYR A 154 6.20 -0.33 0.22
C TYR A 154 6.10 0.15 1.67
N SER A 155 6.27 1.45 1.89
CA SER A 155 6.18 2.09 3.21
C SER A 155 5.61 3.49 3.13
N ASN A 156 4.76 3.86 4.09
CA ASN A 156 4.30 5.22 4.29
C ASN A 156 5.31 6.09 5.06
N GLY A 157 6.31 5.46 5.68
CA GLY A 157 7.30 6.14 6.52
C GLY A 157 8.10 7.19 5.76
N GLY A 158 8.58 6.84 4.54
CA GLY A 158 9.35 7.76 3.71
C GLY A 158 8.59 9.05 3.36
N TYR A 159 7.34 8.92 2.95
CA TYR A 159 6.49 10.07 2.61
C TYR A 159 6.22 10.98 3.81
N ARG A 160 6.02 10.38 4.99
CA ARG A 160 5.82 11.14 6.23
C ARG A 160 7.10 11.90 6.65
N LEU A 161 8.25 11.28 6.56
CA LEU A 161 9.53 11.94 6.85
C LEU A 161 9.80 13.07 5.86
N LEU A 162 9.59 12.84 4.57
CA LEU A 162 9.76 13.85 3.52
C LEU A 162 8.78 15.03 3.67
N GLU A 163 7.54 14.78 4.07
CA GLU A 163 6.57 15.85 4.38
C GLU A 163 7.08 16.75 5.50
N THR A 164 7.61 16.15 6.59
CA THR A 164 8.23 16.94 7.68
C THR A 164 9.44 17.72 7.19
N ALA A 165 10.32 17.11 6.37
CA ALA A 165 11.48 17.76 5.80
C ALA A 165 11.12 18.93 4.89
N LEU A 166 10.06 18.79 4.11
CA LEU A 166 9.52 19.81 3.21
C LEU A 166 8.93 20.99 4.00
N ALA A 167 8.10 20.69 5.02
CA ALA A 167 7.48 21.69 5.88
C ALA A 167 8.53 22.55 6.63
N ARG A 168 9.62 21.95 7.11
CA ARG A 168 10.75 22.68 7.75
C ARG A 168 11.47 23.65 6.81
N ARG A 169 11.31 23.48 5.50
CA ARG A 169 11.85 24.37 4.46
C ARG A 169 10.84 25.40 3.97
N GLY A 170 9.69 25.53 4.67
CA GLY A 170 8.66 26.50 4.38
C GLY A 170 7.62 26.05 3.35
N PHE A 171 7.59 24.78 2.96
CA PHE A 171 6.61 24.24 2.03
C PHE A 171 5.67 23.25 2.74
N VAL A 172 4.52 23.74 3.16
CA VAL A 172 3.49 22.90 3.82
C VAL A 172 2.66 22.20 2.75
N PHE A 173 2.57 20.89 2.80
CA PHE A 173 1.90 20.10 1.76
C PHE A 173 0.43 20.46 1.57
N SER A 174 -0.31 20.69 2.65
CA SER A 174 -1.72 21.12 2.56
C SER A 174 -1.89 22.46 1.85
N ASP A 175 -0.96 23.40 2.04
CA ASP A 175 -1.00 24.71 1.40
C ASP A 175 -0.69 24.57 -0.10
N MET A 176 0.33 23.78 -0.46
CA MET A 176 0.65 23.49 -1.86
C MET A 176 -0.53 22.83 -2.57
N VAL A 177 -1.23 21.89 -1.91
CA VAL A 177 -2.45 21.27 -2.44
C VAL A 177 -3.55 22.30 -2.64
N ALA A 178 -3.74 23.21 -1.68
CA ALA A 178 -4.75 24.27 -1.76
C ALA A 178 -4.47 25.24 -2.94
N ASP A 179 -3.20 25.61 -3.15
CA ASP A 179 -2.78 26.47 -4.26
C ASP A 179 -3.08 25.82 -5.61
N HIS A 180 -2.74 24.52 -5.76
CA HIS A 180 -3.08 23.78 -6.98
C HIS A 180 -4.59 23.64 -7.18
N ALA A 181 -5.34 23.34 -6.10
CA ALA A 181 -6.78 23.20 -6.15
C ALA A 181 -7.44 24.52 -6.59
N GLN A 182 -7.00 25.65 -6.03
CA GLN A 182 -7.47 26.98 -6.41
C GLN A 182 -7.15 27.30 -7.86
N ARG A 183 -5.91 27.06 -8.32
CA ARG A 183 -5.48 27.31 -9.68
C ARG A 183 -6.30 26.52 -10.72
N LEU A 184 -6.67 25.28 -10.35
CA LEU A 184 -7.41 24.37 -11.24
C LEU A 184 -8.93 24.46 -11.09
N GLY A 185 -9.42 25.16 -10.07
CA GLY A 185 -10.86 25.25 -9.76
C GLY A 185 -11.46 23.91 -9.32
N ILE A 186 -10.71 23.09 -8.56
CA ILE A 186 -11.10 21.75 -8.09
C ILE A 186 -11.23 21.67 -6.57
N GLY A 187 -11.95 20.65 -6.08
CA GLY A 187 -12.21 20.44 -4.67
C GLY A 187 -11.16 19.59 -3.92
N MET A 188 -10.00 19.31 -4.54
CA MET A 188 -8.92 18.52 -3.92
C MET A 188 -8.41 19.17 -2.63
N ARG A 189 -8.25 18.37 -1.56
CA ARG A 189 -7.75 18.85 -0.28
C ARG A 189 -6.98 17.82 0.51
N ALA A 190 -6.03 18.26 1.32
CA ALA A 190 -5.36 17.45 2.32
C ALA A 190 -6.03 17.62 3.69
N SER A 191 -6.23 16.52 4.42
CA SER A 191 -6.71 16.49 5.80
C SER A 191 -5.59 16.02 6.73
N GLU A 192 -5.49 16.56 7.93
CA GLU A 192 -4.56 16.09 8.96
C GLU A 192 -5.13 14.90 9.74
N TYR A 193 -6.44 14.90 9.95
CA TYR A 193 -7.16 13.85 10.68
C TYR A 193 -8.34 13.32 9.89
N TRP A 194 -8.73 12.11 10.22
CA TRP A 194 -9.93 11.48 9.64
C TRP A 194 -11.21 12.27 9.87
N THR A 195 -11.28 12.96 11.00
CA THR A 195 -12.43 13.75 11.44
C THR A 195 -12.44 15.18 10.90
N ASP A 196 -11.42 15.60 10.16
CA ASP A 196 -11.38 16.93 9.58
C ASP A 196 -12.51 17.13 8.58
N PRO A 197 -13.14 18.32 8.55
CA PRO A 197 -14.21 18.60 7.62
C PRO A 197 -13.76 18.44 6.15
N ALA A 198 -14.46 17.61 5.41
CA ALA A 198 -14.28 17.44 3.97
C ALA A 198 -15.64 17.54 3.29
N PRO A 199 -16.07 18.76 2.84
CA PRO A 199 -17.36 18.95 2.22
C PRO A 199 -17.63 18.01 1.05
N GLY A 200 -18.79 17.35 1.05
CA GLY A 200 -19.17 16.39 0.03
C GLY A 200 -18.54 15.00 0.19
N LEU A 201 -17.72 14.77 1.22
CA LEU A 201 -17.12 13.45 1.49
C LEU A 201 -18.22 12.43 1.77
N VAL A 202 -18.29 11.39 0.95
CA VAL A 202 -19.17 10.24 1.20
C VAL A 202 -18.55 9.33 2.25
N PRO A 203 -19.32 8.74 3.18
CA PRO A 203 -18.79 7.77 4.14
C PRO A 203 -18.16 6.57 3.45
N GLY A 204 -17.01 6.12 3.95
CA GLY A 204 -16.39 4.85 3.54
C GLY A 204 -16.94 3.69 4.36
N HIS A 205 -17.07 2.52 3.75
CA HIS A 205 -17.74 1.38 4.36
C HIS A 205 -16.88 0.11 4.31
N GLU A 206 -16.85 -0.58 5.43
CA GLU A 206 -16.22 -1.89 5.57
C GLU A 206 -17.32 -2.98 5.69
N PRO A 207 -17.16 -4.15 5.06
CA PRO A 207 -18.09 -5.26 5.26
C PRO A 207 -18.22 -5.61 6.73
N ALA A 208 -19.47 -5.70 7.21
CA ALA A 208 -19.81 -6.09 8.57
C ALA A 208 -20.91 -7.15 8.57
N SER A 209 -21.16 -7.80 9.68
CA SER A 209 -22.23 -8.76 9.80
C SER A 209 -23.20 -8.33 10.93
N PRO A 210 -24.45 -7.93 10.58
CA PRO A 210 -24.99 -7.79 9.21
C PRO A 210 -24.56 -6.48 8.53
N GLY A 211 -24.39 -6.49 7.20
CA GLY A 211 -24.32 -5.31 6.34
C GLY A 211 -22.95 -4.60 6.31
N TRP A 212 -22.93 -3.31 6.64
CA TRP A 212 -21.80 -2.41 6.50
C TRP A 212 -21.56 -1.61 7.78
N SER A 213 -20.30 -1.34 8.09
CA SER A 213 -19.88 -0.37 9.12
C SER A 213 -19.09 0.75 8.47
N GLU A 214 -19.10 1.94 9.05
CA GLU A 214 -18.25 3.03 8.60
C GLU A 214 -16.80 2.75 8.94
N GLY A 215 -15.92 2.95 7.96
CA GLY A 215 -14.48 2.87 8.14
C GLY A 215 -13.94 4.05 8.94
N PHE A 216 -12.98 3.80 9.81
CA PHE A 216 -12.33 4.83 10.61
C PHE A 216 -10.84 4.58 10.76
N GLN A 217 -10.06 5.65 10.79
CA GLN A 217 -8.63 5.62 11.04
C GLN A 217 -8.22 6.71 12.01
N GLY A 218 -7.60 6.32 13.14
CA GLY A 218 -7.17 7.26 14.18
C GLY A 218 -5.84 7.94 13.92
N MET A 219 -4.94 7.31 13.14
CA MET A 219 -3.61 7.84 12.87
C MET A 219 -3.68 9.17 12.11
N HIS A 220 -2.86 10.14 12.52
CA HIS A 220 -2.61 11.38 11.78
C HIS A 220 -2.32 11.08 10.31
N LEU A 221 -3.06 11.70 9.42
CA LEU A 221 -2.89 11.58 7.99
C LEU A 221 -1.64 12.34 7.53
N SER A 222 -1.10 11.98 6.38
CA SER A 222 0.13 12.60 5.86
C SER A 222 0.14 12.55 4.34
N ALA A 223 1.17 13.09 3.74
CA ALA A 223 1.46 12.99 2.30
C ALA A 223 1.43 11.55 1.74
N ALA A 224 1.41 10.54 2.61
CA ALA A 224 1.21 9.16 2.22
C ALA A 224 -0.25 8.82 1.83
N GLY A 225 -1.25 9.63 2.27
CA GLY A 225 -2.65 9.29 2.05
C GLY A 225 -3.68 10.30 2.56
N SER A 226 -3.38 11.58 2.68
CA SER A 226 -4.25 12.61 3.28
C SER A 226 -5.29 13.20 2.33
N LEU A 227 -5.16 13.00 1.00
CA LEU A 227 -6.01 13.69 0.04
C LEU A 227 -7.41 13.10 -0.06
N SER A 228 -8.34 14.00 -0.32
CA SER A 228 -9.72 13.72 -0.74
C SER A 228 -10.12 14.63 -1.89
N GLY A 229 -11.07 14.16 -2.69
CA GLY A 229 -11.63 14.87 -3.84
C GLY A 229 -12.56 13.95 -4.63
N SER A 230 -13.22 14.49 -5.63
CA SER A 230 -14.09 13.73 -6.53
C SER A 230 -13.28 13.03 -7.63
N ALA A 231 -13.95 12.17 -8.41
CA ALA A 231 -13.34 11.59 -9.60
C ALA A 231 -13.03 12.65 -10.65
N ARG A 232 -13.87 13.69 -10.75
CA ARG A 232 -13.65 14.85 -11.62
C ARG A 232 -12.42 15.65 -11.19
N ASP A 233 -12.26 15.91 -9.88
CA ASP A 233 -11.09 16.62 -9.36
C ASP A 233 -9.78 15.90 -9.69
N LEU A 234 -9.75 14.57 -9.48
CA LEU A 234 -8.57 13.77 -9.80
C LEU A 234 -8.29 13.75 -11.32
N ALA A 235 -9.32 13.66 -12.16
CA ALA A 235 -9.16 13.69 -13.61
C ALA A 235 -8.61 15.04 -14.12
N VAL A 236 -9.09 16.16 -13.58
CA VAL A 236 -8.58 17.51 -13.89
C VAL A 236 -7.14 17.65 -13.44
N TRP A 237 -6.81 17.23 -12.21
CA TRP A 237 -5.44 17.20 -11.71
C TRP A 237 -4.52 16.38 -12.60
N LEU A 238 -4.92 15.17 -12.99
CA LEU A 238 -4.11 14.32 -13.89
C LEU A 238 -3.91 14.93 -15.28
N SER A 239 -4.95 15.58 -15.85
CA SER A 239 -4.81 16.31 -17.12
C SER A 239 -3.74 17.40 -17.04
N ASP A 240 -3.77 18.21 -15.99
CA ASP A 240 -2.79 19.29 -15.76
C ASP A 240 -1.39 18.69 -15.51
N LEU A 241 -1.31 17.68 -14.67
CA LEU A 241 -0.03 17.05 -14.30
C LEU A 241 0.66 16.39 -15.51
N MET A 242 -0.09 15.67 -16.35
CA MET A 242 0.46 15.03 -17.56
C MET A 242 1.05 16.02 -18.58
N ALA A 243 0.58 17.28 -18.57
CA ALA A 243 1.10 18.34 -19.42
C ALA A 243 2.39 18.99 -18.89
N ARG A 244 2.84 18.61 -17.68
CA ARG A 244 4.03 19.18 -17.03
C ARG A 244 5.20 18.21 -17.04
N ASP A 245 6.42 18.71 -17.20
CA ASP A 245 7.66 17.92 -17.21
C ASP A 245 7.86 17.06 -15.96
N VAL A 246 7.29 17.50 -14.82
CA VAL A 246 7.37 16.77 -13.55
C VAL A 246 6.70 15.40 -13.64
N PHE A 247 5.67 15.22 -14.49
CA PHE A 247 5.04 13.92 -14.66
C PHE A 247 6.03 12.86 -15.16
N ALA A 248 6.81 13.20 -16.19
CA ALA A 248 7.81 12.27 -16.74
C ALA A 248 8.88 11.90 -15.72
N GLN A 249 9.21 12.83 -14.80
CA GLN A 249 10.17 12.56 -13.73
C GLN A 249 9.60 11.60 -12.67
N ILE A 250 8.37 11.85 -12.19
CA ILE A 250 7.76 10.99 -11.16
C ILE A 250 7.33 9.61 -11.70
N ALA A 251 6.97 9.52 -12.99
CA ALA A 251 6.58 8.27 -13.63
C ALA A 251 7.77 7.39 -14.04
N ARG A 252 8.98 7.94 -14.05
CA ARG A 252 10.17 7.17 -14.39
C ARG A 252 10.55 6.22 -13.26
N PRO A 253 10.56 4.88 -13.49
CA PRO A 253 10.97 3.93 -12.46
C PRO A 253 12.42 4.17 -12.01
N LEU A 254 12.64 4.14 -10.70
CA LEU A 254 13.97 4.15 -10.15
C LEU A 254 14.54 2.73 -10.20
N PRO A 255 15.69 2.46 -10.87
CA PRO A 255 16.31 1.15 -10.83
C PRO A 255 16.86 0.84 -9.44
N LEU A 256 17.01 -0.42 -9.10
CA LEU A 256 17.74 -0.85 -7.90
C LEU A 256 19.23 -0.52 -8.00
N GLY A 257 19.94 -0.56 -6.88
CA GLY A 257 21.40 -0.40 -6.84
C GLY A 257 22.18 -1.43 -7.67
N SER A 258 21.56 -2.57 -7.98
CA SER A 258 22.06 -3.57 -8.93
C SER A 258 21.94 -3.16 -10.40
N GLY A 259 21.20 -2.08 -10.70
CA GLY A 259 20.79 -1.70 -12.06
C GLY A 259 19.52 -2.41 -12.53
N GLU A 260 18.92 -3.29 -11.73
CA GLU A 260 17.68 -3.98 -12.11
C GLU A 260 16.53 -3.00 -12.22
N ALA A 261 15.76 -3.13 -13.32
CA ALA A 261 14.59 -2.31 -13.56
C ALA A 261 13.44 -2.66 -12.61
N THR A 262 12.83 -1.64 -12.02
CA THR A 262 11.63 -1.79 -11.18
C THR A 262 10.37 -1.36 -11.92
N GLY A 263 9.21 -1.57 -11.30
CA GLY A 263 7.92 -1.08 -11.78
C GLY A 263 7.42 0.15 -11.00
N TYR A 264 8.28 0.85 -10.25
CA TYR A 264 7.85 1.95 -9.38
C TYR A 264 8.76 3.17 -9.52
N GLY A 265 8.16 4.33 -9.79
CA GLY A 265 8.81 5.62 -9.84
C GLY A 265 8.66 6.39 -8.52
N LEU A 266 8.50 7.70 -8.58
CA LEU A 266 8.34 8.55 -7.40
C LEU A 266 6.84 8.74 -7.09
N GLY A 267 6.22 7.74 -6.47
CA GLY A 267 4.78 7.74 -6.18
C GLY A 267 3.88 7.38 -7.38
N ILE A 268 4.44 6.86 -8.45
CA ILE A 268 3.76 6.30 -9.61
C ILE A 268 4.20 4.84 -9.78
N ALA A 269 3.24 3.94 -9.95
CA ALA A 269 3.46 2.55 -10.31
C ALA A 269 3.23 2.35 -11.81
N LEU A 270 3.96 1.41 -12.43
CA LEU A 270 3.74 1.00 -13.81
C LEU A 270 3.02 -0.33 -13.85
N THR A 271 1.73 -0.32 -14.16
CA THR A 271 0.92 -1.54 -14.27
C THR A 271 1.04 -2.15 -15.66
N GLN A 272 1.35 -3.44 -15.74
CA GLN A 272 1.38 -4.15 -17.02
C GLN A 272 -0.05 -4.50 -17.45
N ILE A 273 -0.50 -4.00 -18.62
CA ILE A 273 -1.80 -4.30 -19.21
C ILE A 273 -1.59 -4.68 -20.69
N GLY A 274 -1.73 -5.96 -21.00
CA GLY A 274 -1.31 -6.47 -22.30
C GLY A 274 0.19 -6.22 -22.52
N ALA A 275 0.55 -5.59 -23.63
CA ALA A 275 1.95 -5.21 -23.94
C ALA A 275 2.37 -3.85 -23.36
N GLU A 276 1.45 -3.10 -22.76
CA GLU A 276 1.66 -1.73 -22.30
C GLU A 276 2.02 -1.65 -20.83
N ARG A 277 2.97 -0.78 -20.45
CA ARG A 277 3.23 -0.39 -19.06
C ARG A 277 2.57 0.95 -18.80
N VAL A 278 1.49 0.93 -18.04
CA VAL A 278 0.62 2.08 -17.83
C VAL A 278 0.93 2.74 -16.50
N PRO A 279 1.33 4.03 -16.48
CA PRO A 279 1.50 4.79 -15.23
C PRO A 279 0.18 4.94 -14.48
N GLY A 280 0.25 4.79 -13.16
CA GLY A 280 -0.91 4.93 -12.28
C GLY A 280 -0.56 4.72 -10.82
N HIS A 281 -1.55 4.72 -9.97
CA HIS A 281 -1.40 4.32 -8.56
C HIS A 281 -2.73 3.87 -7.98
N GLY A 282 -2.67 2.94 -7.04
CA GLY A 282 -3.81 2.52 -6.24
C GLY A 282 -3.86 3.19 -4.86
N GLY A 283 -5.01 3.17 -4.23
CA GLY A 283 -5.21 3.68 -2.88
C GLY A 283 -6.16 2.82 -2.06
N ALA A 284 -5.83 2.57 -0.80
CA ALA A 284 -6.64 1.85 0.15
C ALA A 284 -6.56 2.50 1.54
N GLN A 285 -7.70 2.86 2.08
CA GLN A 285 -7.91 3.30 3.47
C GLN A 285 -9.21 2.66 3.97
N ALA A 286 -9.48 2.75 5.27
CA ALA A 286 -10.68 2.22 5.87
C ALA A 286 -11.95 2.65 5.09
N GLY A 287 -12.64 1.69 4.46
CA GLY A 287 -13.84 1.94 3.68
C GLY A 287 -13.66 2.57 2.30
N TYR A 288 -12.43 2.86 1.84
CA TYR A 288 -12.19 3.49 0.53
C TYR A 288 -11.18 2.74 -0.31
N ARG A 289 -11.47 2.69 -1.62
CA ARG A 289 -10.53 2.24 -2.65
C ARG A 289 -10.45 3.27 -3.77
N ALA A 290 -9.25 3.54 -4.22
CA ALA A 290 -8.99 4.46 -5.32
C ALA A 290 -8.00 3.85 -6.31
N GLY A 291 -8.05 4.29 -7.55
CA GLY A 291 -7.08 3.92 -8.56
C GLY A 291 -7.14 4.88 -9.73
N PHE A 292 -6.01 5.11 -10.37
CA PHE A 292 -5.96 5.79 -11.66
C PHE A 292 -4.92 5.16 -12.57
N LEU A 293 -5.12 5.34 -13.85
CA LEU A 293 -4.21 4.99 -14.94
C LEU A 293 -4.15 6.14 -15.92
N CYS A 294 -3.01 6.38 -16.56
CA CYS A 294 -2.88 7.45 -17.54
C CYS A 294 -1.92 7.11 -18.68
N ALA A 295 -2.16 7.78 -19.84
CA ALA A 295 -1.29 7.78 -21.00
C ALA A 295 -1.01 9.24 -21.36
N PRO A 296 0.09 9.84 -20.89
CA PRO A 296 0.37 11.27 -21.04
C PRO A 296 0.48 11.69 -22.51
N GLU A 297 1.15 10.90 -23.35
CA GLU A 297 1.31 11.17 -24.77
C GLU A 297 -0.02 11.25 -25.56
N GLU A 298 -1.08 10.69 -24.97
CA GLU A 298 -2.40 10.63 -25.58
C GLU A 298 -3.42 11.50 -24.83
N GLY A 299 -3.02 12.14 -23.75
CA GLY A 299 -3.89 12.95 -22.89
C GLY A 299 -5.00 12.13 -22.22
N ILE A 300 -4.80 10.81 -22.00
CA ILE A 300 -5.81 9.93 -21.42
C ILE A 300 -5.54 9.75 -19.93
N ALA A 301 -6.59 9.91 -19.12
CA ALA A 301 -6.63 9.44 -17.74
C ALA A 301 -7.92 8.67 -17.46
N LEU A 302 -7.80 7.61 -16.66
CA LEU A 302 -8.90 6.80 -16.15
C LEU A 302 -8.82 6.76 -14.63
N VAL A 303 -9.90 7.16 -13.97
CA VAL A 303 -10.03 7.22 -12.50
C VAL A 303 -11.11 6.24 -12.07
N ALA A 304 -10.86 5.47 -11.02
CA ALA A 304 -11.84 4.64 -10.33
C ALA A 304 -11.81 4.91 -8.83
N LEU A 305 -12.94 5.28 -8.23
CA LEU A 305 -13.07 5.55 -6.81
C LEU A 305 -14.24 4.73 -6.24
N SER A 306 -14.11 4.28 -5.00
CA SER A 306 -15.13 3.51 -4.31
C SER A 306 -15.17 3.84 -2.82
N ASN A 307 -16.36 3.86 -2.23
CA ASN A 307 -16.59 4.02 -0.80
C ASN A 307 -16.88 2.67 -0.10
N ARG A 308 -16.33 1.57 -0.64
CA ARG A 308 -16.41 0.23 -0.04
C ARG A 308 -15.06 -0.45 0.01
N ASP A 309 -14.74 -1.08 1.14
CA ASP A 309 -13.42 -1.66 1.43
C ASP A 309 -13.11 -2.93 0.62
N ASP A 310 -14.15 -3.68 0.22
CA ASP A 310 -14.04 -4.86 -0.64
C ASP A 310 -14.04 -4.52 -2.15
N GLY A 311 -14.09 -3.22 -2.49
CA GLY A 311 -13.98 -2.74 -3.87
C GLY A 311 -12.54 -2.88 -4.39
N ASP A 312 -12.39 -3.34 -5.64
CA ASP A 312 -11.11 -3.43 -6.34
C ASP A 312 -10.99 -2.30 -7.38
N ALA A 313 -10.80 -1.05 -6.90
CA ALA A 313 -10.73 0.12 -7.80
C ALA A 313 -9.55 0.03 -8.78
N THR A 314 -8.39 -0.49 -8.34
CA THR A 314 -7.22 -0.64 -9.19
C THR A 314 -7.44 -1.70 -10.28
N GLY A 315 -7.98 -2.86 -9.92
CA GLY A 315 -8.30 -3.89 -10.89
C GLY A 315 -9.47 -3.51 -11.80
N LEU A 316 -10.43 -2.72 -11.31
CA LEU A 316 -11.51 -2.15 -12.13
C LEU A 316 -10.91 -1.22 -13.19
N ALA A 317 -10.04 -0.28 -12.79
CA ALA A 317 -9.35 0.62 -13.73
C ALA A 317 -8.56 -0.17 -14.78
N ALA A 318 -7.81 -1.21 -14.36
CA ALA A 318 -7.03 -2.04 -15.29
C ALA A 318 -7.92 -2.80 -16.30
N ARG A 319 -9.05 -3.34 -15.87
CA ARG A 319 -10.01 -4.02 -16.77
C ARG A 319 -10.66 -3.06 -17.77
N VAL A 320 -11.07 -1.87 -17.31
CA VAL A 320 -11.63 -0.83 -18.18
C VAL A 320 -10.59 -0.33 -19.17
N TRP A 321 -9.35 -0.12 -18.71
CA TRP A 321 -8.23 0.26 -19.59
C TRP A 321 -7.95 -0.79 -20.66
N ALA A 322 -7.93 -2.07 -20.28
CA ALA A 322 -7.70 -3.16 -21.23
C ALA A 322 -8.77 -3.17 -22.36
N ARG A 323 -10.04 -2.89 -22.01
CA ARG A 323 -11.13 -2.77 -22.99
C ARG A 323 -10.96 -1.53 -23.88
N LEU A 324 -10.61 -0.38 -23.29
CA LEU A 324 -10.30 0.83 -24.03
C LEU A 324 -9.21 0.60 -25.09
N ARG A 325 -8.20 -0.22 -24.75
CA ARG A 325 -7.06 -0.56 -25.62
C ARG A 325 -7.32 -1.74 -26.55
N GLY A 326 -8.50 -2.35 -26.48
CA GLY A 326 -8.81 -3.54 -27.28
C GLY A 326 -7.92 -4.75 -26.94
N VAL A 327 -7.39 -4.83 -25.72
CA VAL A 327 -6.58 -5.96 -25.28
C VAL A 327 -7.42 -7.24 -25.28
N PRO A 328 -7.05 -8.25 -26.08
CA PRO A 328 -7.81 -9.51 -26.12
C PRO A 328 -7.85 -10.21 -24.76
N GLN A 329 -8.97 -10.85 -24.43
CA GLN A 329 -9.11 -11.61 -23.17
C GLN A 329 -8.01 -12.68 -23.02
N ALA A 330 -7.54 -13.26 -24.12
CA ALA A 330 -6.46 -14.26 -24.10
C ALA A 330 -5.11 -13.68 -23.65
N GLN A 331 -4.92 -12.34 -23.77
CA GLN A 331 -3.71 -11.64 -23.31
C GLN A 331 -3.85 -11.09 -21.89
N MET A 332 -5.01 -11.20 -21.27
CA MET A 332 -5.15 -10.86 -19.85
C MET A 332 -4.46 -11.92 -18.98
N PRO A 333 -3.83 -11.50 -17.87
CA PRO A 333 -3.17 -12.43 -16.97
C PRO A 333 -4.10 -13.55 -16.52
N LYS A 334 -3.66 -14.79 -16.64
CA LYS A 334 -4.43 -15.97 -16.20
C LYS A 334 -4.13 -16.22 -14.72
N PRO A 335 -5.16 -16.38 -13.87
CA PRO A 335 -4.94 -16.75 -12.47
C PRO A 335 -4.07 -18.01 -12.35
N ALA A 336 -3.23 -18.05 -11.32
CA ALA A 336 -2.24 -19.13 -11.12
C ALA A 336 -2.86 -20.53 -10.90
N GLY A 337 -4.11 -20.59 -10.44
CA GLY A 337 -4.75 -21.85 -10.09
C GLY A 337 -4.15 -22.50 -8.84
N ASP A 338 -4.05 -23.82 -8.84
CA ASP A 338 -3.37 -24.60 -7.80
C ASP A 338 -1.88 -24.74 -8.20
N TRP A 339 -1.12 -23.66 -8.02
CA TRP A 339 0.24 -23.48 -8.52
C TRP A 339 1.35 -24.15 -7.69
N ALA A 340 1.06 -24.43 -6.42
CA ALA A 340 1.89 -25.16 -5.49
C ALA A 340 1.01 -25.77 -4.39
N PRO A 341 1.48 -26.76 -3.62
CA PRO A 341 0.73 -27.29 -2.48
C PRO A 341 0.35 -26.19 -1.50
N SER A 342 -0.95 -26.11 -1.16
CA SER A 342 -1.46 -25.14 -0.19
C SER A 342 -0.85 -25.36 1.19
N GLY A 343 -0.52 -24.29 1.91
CA GLY A 343 0.04 -24.36 3.25
C GLY A 343 1.10 -23.30 3.53
N LEU A 344 1.72 -23.42 4.69
CA LEU A 344 2.76 -22.51 5.16
C LEU A 344 4.15 -22.96 4.69
N TYR A 345 4.93 -21.97 4.31
CA TYR A 345 6.32 -22.11 3.88
C TYR A 345 7.19 -21.09 4.62
N VAL A 346 8.45 -21.45 4.88
CA VAL A 346 9.40 -20.58 5.58
C VAL A 346 10.76 -20.59 4.91
N ALA A 347 11.48 -19.48 4.98
CA ALA A 347 12.90 -19.45 4.64
C ALA A 347 13.72 -20.26 5.66
N GLU A 348 14.92 -20.68 5.31
CA GLU A 348 15.81 -21.37 6.24
C GLU A 348 16.21 -20.46 7.40
N GLU A 349 16.41 -19.17 7.13
CA GLU A 349 16.80 -18.16 8.10
C GLU A 349 15.87 -16.94 8.05
N GLY A 350 15.93 -16.10 9.09
CA GLY A 350 15.16 -14.85 9.19
C GLY A 350 13.67 -15.09 9.50
N ASP A 351 12.88 -14.03 9.34
CA ASP A 351 11.46 -13.96 9.69
C ASP A 351 10.51 -14.23 8.49
N LEU A 352 11.08 -14.58 7.32
CA LEU A 352 10.28 -14.72 6.11
C LEU A 352 9.45 -16.01 6.14
N TRP A 353 8.14 -15.82 6.08
CA TRP A 353 7.16 -16.88 5.89
C TRP A 353 6.18 -16.51 4.77
N ALA A 354 5.60 -17.52 4.16
CA ALA A 354 4.54 -17.36 3.18
C ALA A 354 3.46 -18.44 3.36
N GLU A 355 2.27 -18.16 2.88
CA GLU A 355 1.20 -19.15 2.75
C GLU A 355 0.74 -19.22 1.30
N VAL A 356 0.78 -20.41 0.73
CA VAL A 356 0.24 -20.68 -0.60
C VAL A 356 -1.27 -20.84 -0.51
N LYS A 357 -1.98 -20.07 -1.32
CA LYS A 357 -3.42 -20.16 -1.55
C LYS A 357 -3.71 -20.37 -3.03
N LYS A 358 -4.93 -20.75 -3.35
CA LYS A 358 -5.40 -20.78 -4.75
C LYS A 358 -5.33 -19.37 -5.34
N ASN A 359 -4.65 -19.22 -6.49
CA ASN A 359 -4.46 -17.94 -7.19
C ASN A 359 -3.72 -16.85 -6.40
N ALA A 360 -3.13 -17.15 -5.26
CA ALA A 360 -2.51 -16.13 -4.40
C ALA A 360 -1.37 -16.69 -3.54
N ILE A 361 -0.57 -15.77 -3.03
CA ILE A 361 0.37 -16.03 -1.95
C ILE A 361 0.20 -14.95 -0.87
N VAL A 362 0.32 -15.35 0.38
CA VAL A 362 0.41 -14.40 1.49
C VAL A 362 1.86 -14.38 1.96
N VAL A 363 2.51 -13.23 1.93
CA VAL A 363 3.89 -13.06 2.40
C VAL A 363 3.89 -12.10 3.58
N ARG A 364 4.33 -12.57 4.77
CA ARG A 364 4.31 -11.76 6.00
C ARG A 364 2.95 -11.04 6.23
N ASP A 365 1.86 -11.77 6.01
CA ASP A 365 0.48 -11.29 6.14
C ASP A 365 -0.03 -10.31 5.06
N ALA A 366 0.73 -10.06 4.01
CA ALA A 366 0.26 -9.36 2.82
C ALA A 366 -0.12 -10.38 1.74
N GLU A 367 -1.39 -10.35 1.31
CA GLU A 367 -1.88 -11.22 0.24
C GLU A 367 -1.70 -10.57 -1.12
N GLU A 368 -1.12 -11.33 -2.06
CA GLU A 368 -0.91 -10.90 -3.43
C GLU A 368 -1.47 -11.95 -4.40
N ALA A 369 -2.25 -11.49 -5.37
CA ALA A 369 -2.74 -12.35 -6.44
C ALA A 369 -1.59 -12.80 -7.34
N LEU A 370 -1.58 -14.07 -7.69
CA LEU A 370 -0.62 -14.65 -8.61
C LEU A 370 -1.27 -15.06 -9.93
N PHE A 371 -0.50 -14.93 -10.98
CA PHE A 371 -0.88 -15.23 -12.35
C PHE A 371 0.16 -16.17 -12.96
N ALA A 372 -0.29 -16.99 -13.89
CA ALA A 372 0.61 -17.84 -14.69
C ALA A 372 1.51 -16.94 -15.54
N GLY A 373 2.81 -17.06 -15.34
CA GLY A 373 3.84 -16.44 -16.17
C GLY A 373 4.38 -17.42 -17.21
N ASP A 374 5.44 -16.99 -17.87
CA ASP A 374 6.17 -17.85 -18.81
C ASP A 374 7.03 -18.90 -18.04
N ASP A 375 7.39 -19.98 -18.71
CA ASP A 375 8.32 -21.00 -18.21
C ASP A 375 7.91 -21.68 -16.88
N GLY A 376 6.59 -21.79 -16.62
CA GLY A 376 6.09 -22.43 -15.40
C GLY A 376 6.29 -21.63 -14.12
N GLN A 377 6.60 -20.34 -14.23
CA GLN A 377 6.68 -19.43 -13.12
C GLN A 377 5.31 -18.78 -12.85
N PHE A 378 5.14 -18.28 -11.64
CA PHE A 378 3.96 -17.56 -11.18
C PHE A 378 4.38 -16.15 -10.74
N VAL A 379 3.64 -15.14 -11.21
CA VAL A 379 4.04 -13.74 -11.08
C VAL A 379 2.94 -12.92 -10.43
N SER A 380 3.33 -11.90 -9.65
CA SER A 380 2.40 -10.87 -9.17
C SER A 380 2.14 -9.83 -10.26
N ALA A 381 0.96 -9.21 -10.22
CA ALA A 381 0.65 -8.07 -11.10
C ALA A 381 1.04 -6.73 -10.48
N ALA A 382 1.23 -6.65 -9.17
CA ALA A 382 1.51 -5.42 -8.45
C ALA A 382 2.96 -4.95 -8.69
N PRO A 383 3.18 -3.76 -9.30
CA PRO A 383 4.53 -3.29 -9.63
C PRO A 383 5.44 -3.07 -8.41
N HIS A 384 4.82 -2.75 -7.25
CA HIS A 384 5.50 -2.52 -5.98
C HIS A 384 5.66 -3.78 -5.12
N ALA A 385 5.18 -4.92 -5.62
CA ALA A 385 5.23 -6.22 -4.95
C ALA A 385 5.64 -7.31 -5.94
N ARG A 386 6.69 -7.04 -6.73
CA ARG A 386 7.16 -7.99 -7.74
C ARG A 386 7.52 -9.33 -7.12
N MET A 387 6.89 -10.37 -7.64
CA MET A 387 7.15 -11.76 -7.29
C MET A 387 7.27 -12.60 -8.57
N ARG A 388 8.21 -13.53 -8.57
CA ARG A 388 8.36 -14.56 -9.60
C ARG A 388 8.73 -15.85 -8.89
N LEU A 389 7.83 -16.80 -8.82
CA LEU A 389 8.00 -18.01 -8.04
C LEU A 389 7.72 -19.25 -8.89
N ALA A 390 8.42 -20.31 -8.59
CA ALA A 390 8.12 -21.66 -9.06
C ALA A 390 8.11 -22.62 -7.88
N TYR A 391 7.36 -23.72 -8.01
CA TYR A 391 7.42 -24.82 -7.06
C TYR A 391 8.21 -25.97 -7.70
N THR A 392 9.41 -26.21 -7.20
CA THR A 392 10.33 -27.23 -7.70
C THR A 392 11.02 -27.92 -6.53
N ASP A 393 11.22 -29.23 -6.63
CA ASP A 393 11.94 -30.05 -5.63
C ASP A 393 11.40 -29.87 -4.19
N GLY A 394 10.09 -29.72 -4.05
CA GLY A 394 9.44 -29.59 -2.75
C GLY A 394 9.60 -28.21 -2.10
N ALA A 395 10.06 -27.20 -2.80
CA ALA A 395 10.27 -25.85 -2.31
C ALA A 395 9.66 -24.78 -3.24
N LEU A 396 9.32 -23.63 -2.69
CA LEU A 396 9.07 -22.41 -3.47
C LEU A 396 10.43 -21.73 -3.71
N SER A 397 10.76 -21.47 -4.96
CA SER A 397 12.02 -20.83 -5.34
C SER A 397 11.77 -19.74 -6.37
N GLY A 398 12.59 -18.69 -6.36
CA GLY A 398 12.48 -17.57 -7.28
C GLY A 398 12.79 -16.24 -6.60
N ASP A 399 12.04 -15.19 -6.97
CA ASP A 399 12.24 -13.84 -6.43
C ASP A 399 10.99 -13.36 -5.69
N LEU A 400 11.19 -12.81 -4.50
CA LEU A 400 10.23 -11.98 -3.77
C LEU A 400 10.80 -10.57 -3.60
N PHE A 401 10.09 -9.55 -4.08
CA PHE A 401 10.50 -8.14 -3.97
C PHE A 401 11.91 -7.86 -4.52
N HIS A 402 12.29 -8.53 -5.62
CA HIS A 402 13.62 -8.51 -6.24
C HIS A 402 14.73 -9.22 -5.44
N GLN A 403 14.38 -9.99 -4.42
CA GLN A 403 15.36 -10.79 -3.65
C GLN A 403 15.16 -12.29 -3.95
N PRO A 404 16.25 -13.01 -4.22
CA PRO A 404 16.16 -14.44 -4.41
C PRO A 404 15.71 -15.12 -3.11
N VAL A 405 14.78 -16.07 -3.23
CA VAL A 405 14.26 -16.81 -2.09
C VAL A 405 14.17 -18.30 -2.37
N ARG A 406 14.29 -19.07 -1.28
CA ARG A 406 13.92 -20.48 -1.22
C ARG A 406 13.14 -20.72 0.06
N LEU A 407 11.87 -21.16 -0.07
CA LEU A 407 11.00 -21.40 1.06
C LEU A 407 10.62 -22.88 1.11
N LEU A 408 10.77 -23.49 2.27
CA LEU A 408 10.44 -24.88 2.52
C LEU A 408 9.08 -25.00 3.19
N PRO A 409 8.31 -26.08 2.92
CA PRO A 409 7.07 -26.33 3.64
C PRO A 409 7.33 -26.42 5.15
N VAL A 410 6.47 -25.77 5.93
CA VAL A 410 6.51 -25.88 7.39
C VAL A 410 6.20 -27.31 7.77
N ARG A 411 7.12 -27.95 8.50
CA ARG A 411 6.89 -29.26 9.11
C ARG A 411 6.18 -29.06 10.44
N VAL A 412 5.19 -29.90 10.70
CA VAL A 412 4.54 -29.92 12.01
C VAL A 412 5.61 -30.20 13.08
N CYS A 413 5.76 -29.28 14.02
CA CYS A 413 6.68 -29.41 15.15
C CYS A 413 5.98 -28.92 16.43
N ASP A 414 6.46 -29.41 17.56
CA ASP A 414 5.98 -29.04 18.89
C ASP A 414 6.99 -28.15 19.63
N GLU A 415 7.71 -27.33 18.87
CA GLU A 415 8.71 -26.42 19.44
C GLU A 415 8.09 -25.43 20.42
N GLU A 416 8.59 -25.45 21.65
CA GLU A 416 8.23 -24.46 22.66
C GLU A 416 9.07 -23.20 22.47
N PRO A 417 8.48 -22.00 22.69
CA PRO A 417 9.20 -20.75 22.46
C PRO A 417 10.35 -20.51 23.46
N GLU A 418 10.30 -21.13 24.65
CA GLU A 418 11.29 -20.90 25.72
C GLU A 418 11.47 -19.40 26.04
N LEU A 419 10.37 -18.66 25.97
CA LEU A 419 10.34 -17.21 26.11
C LEU A 419 9.48 -16.78 27.31
N ASP A 420 9.26 -17.66 28.27
CA ASP A 420 8.46 -17.33 29.47
C ASP A 420 8.98 -16.09 30.16
N GLY A 421 8.10 -15.14 30.42
CA GLY A 421 8.45 -13.89 31.05
C GLY A 421 7.73 -12.68 30.53
N ARG A 422 8.23 -11.51 30.91
CA ARG A 422 7.76 -10.20 30.45
C ARG A 422 8.80 -9.58 29.53
N TRP A 423 8.31 -8.91 28.49
CA TRP A 423 9.12 -8.36 27.42
C TRP A 423 8.64 -6.95 27.09
N MET A 424 9.54 -6.08 26.69
CA MET A 424 9.24 -4.67 26.40
C MET A 424 9.86 -4.22 25.08
N SER A 425 9.08 -3.42 24.33
CA SER A 425 9.52 -2.62 23.19
C SER A 425 8.81 -1.27 23.27
N ASP A 426 9.53 -0.15 23.23
CA ASP A 426 8.97 1.22 23.24
C ASP A 426 7.84 1.44 24.29
N GLY A 427 7.99 0.87 25.48
CA GLY A 427 6.99 0.94 26.55
C GLY A 427 5.80 -0.03 26.40
N ALA A 428 5.66 -0.70 25.26
CA ALA A 428 4.70 -1.79 25.08
C ALA A 428 5.22 -3.05 25.79
N ILE A 429 4.37 -3.69 26.59
CA ILE A 429 4.74 -4.88 27.35
C ILE A 429 3.91 -6.07 26.89
N VAL A 430 4.59 -7.18 26.60
CA VAL A 430 3.97 -8.47 26.35
C VAL A 430 4.39 -9.48 27.42
N THR A 431 3.54 -10.47 27.68
CA THR A 431 3.85 -11.56 28.59
C THR A 431 3.67 -12.89 27.88
N ILE A 432 4.66 -13.76 27.97
CA ILE A 432 4.64 -15.10 27.37
C ILE A 432 4.67 -16.13 28.49
N ARG A 433 3.82 -17.17 28.39
CA ARG A 433 3.79 -18.34 29.25
C ARG A 433 3.55 -19.59 28.40
N GLY A 434 4.56 -20.42 28.25
CA GLY A 434 4.53 -21.51 27.28
C GLY A 434 4.23 -20.95 25.89
N ARG A 435 3.15 -21.40 25.26
CA ARG A 435 2.68 -20.89 23.95
C ARG A 435 1.63 -19.79 24.05
N THR A 436 1.29 -19.33 25.24
CA THR A 436 0.31 -18.27 25.41
C THR A 436 1.00 -16.93 25.45
N LEU A 437 0.60 -16.04 24.55
CA LEU A 437 1.04 -14.65 24.47
C LEU A 437 -0.09 -13.72 24.91
N HIS A 438 0.14 -12.95 25.96
CA HIS A 438 -0.70 -11.82 26.35
C HIS A 438 -0.12 -10.56 25.71
N TRP A 439 -0.89 -9.95 24.80
CA TRP A 439 -0.44 -8.88 23.94
C TRP A 439 -1.48 -7.76 23.84
N GLY A 440 -1.02 -6.53 23.68
CA GLY A 440 -1.86 -5.34 23.66
C GLY A 440 -1.50 -4.38 24.79
N VAL A 441 -2.17 -3.22 24.84
CA VAL A 441 -1.86 -2.11 25.74
C VAL A 441 -2.95 -1.93 26.78
N GLY A 442 -2.57 -1.87 28.05
CA GLY A 442 -3.47 -1.59 29.17
C GLY A 442 -4.67 -2.55 29.24
N PRO A 443 -5.91 -2.02 29.27
CA PRO A 443 -7.13 -2.85 29.35
C PRO A 443 -7.49 -3.55 28.02
N LEU A 444 -6.76 -3.29 26.95
CA LEU A 444 -6.99 -3.86 25.62
C LEU A 444 -6.13 -5.10 25.36
N GLN A 445 -5.58 -5.71 26.39
CA GLN A 445 -4.82 -6.95 26.26
C GLN A 445 -5.69 -8.08 25.74
N THR A 446 -5.15 -8.82 24.78
CA THR A 446 -5.73 -10.03 24.21
C THR A 446 -4.80 -11.21 24.47
N GLU A 447 -5.39 -12.38 24.60
CA GLU A 447 -4.67 -13.64 24.70
C GLU A 447 -4.67 -14.34 23.35
N THR A 448 -3.51 -14.83 22.93
CA THR A 448 -3.36 -15.58 21.68
C THR A 448 -2.34 -16.70 21.83
N THR A 449 -2.38 -17.66 20.91
CA THR A 449 -1.50 -18.82 20.95
C THR A 449 -0.43 -18.72 19.88
N LEU A 450 0.82 -18.95 20.27
CA LEU A 450 1.98 -19.06 19.39
C LEU A 450 1.95 -20.41 18.65
N LYS A 451 1.85 -20.39 17.33
CA LYS A 451 1.88 -21.57 16.45
C LYS A 451 3.28 -21.71 15.87
N PRO A 452 4.01 -22.81 16.15
CA PRO A 452 5.38 -22.97 15.70
C PRO A 452 5.47 -23.05 14.18
N LEU A 453 6.50 -22.40 13.63
CA LEU A 453 6.95 -22.54 12.24
C LEU A 453 8.28 -23.28 12.14
N GLY A 454 8.91 -23.58 13.26
CA GLY A 454 10.25 -24.15 13.37
C GLY A 454 11.38 -23.12 13.35
N ASN A 455 12.56 -23.55 13.78
CA ASN A 455 13.78 -22.73 13.80
C ASN A 455 13.62 -21.43 14.60
N GLY A 456 12.98 -21.48 15.77
CA GLY A 456 12.77 -20.33 16.67
C GLY A 456 11.77 -19.30 16.14
N ARG A 457 10.77 -19.72 15.38
CA ARG A 457 9.74 -18.86 14.81
C ARG A 457 8.33 -19.36 15.14
N TRP A 458 7.42 -18.41 15.39
CA TRP A 458 6.01 -18.67 15.68
C TRP A 458 5.12 -17.64 14.99
N LEU A 459 3.91 -18.06 14.62
CA LEU A 459 2.83 -17.16 14.20
C LEU A 459 1.80 -17.02 15.30
N PHE A 460 1.25 -15.84 15.44
CA PHE A 460 0.06 -15.59 16.26
C PHE A 460 -0.89 -14.60 15.58
N ASN A 461 -2.16 -14.65 15.98
CA ASN A 461 -3.19 -13.75 15.44
C ASN A 461 -3.48 -12.65 16.46
N ALA A 462 -3.37 -11.39 16.01
CA ALA A 462 -3.77 -10.26 16.83
C ALA A 462 -4.23 -9.11 15.93
N MET A 463 -5.28 -8.39 16.32
CA MET A 463 -5.85 -7.26 15.58
C MET A 463 -6.15 -7.58 14.11
N GLY A 464 -6.64 -8.79 13.82
CA GLY A 464 -6.92 -9.24 12.45
C GLY A 464 -5.70 -9.51 11.59
N ARG A 465 -4.49 -9.51 12.18
CA ARG A 465 -3.21 -9.73 11.49
C ARG A 465 -2.52 -11.00 11.98
N ARG A 466 -1.75 -11.64 11.11
CA ARG A 466 -0.85 -12.76 11.47
C ARG A 466 0.56 -12.25 11.62
N ILE A 467 1.03 -12.19 12.84
CA ILE A 467 2.33 -11.62 13.20
C ILE A 467 3.32 -12.76 13.39
N CYS A 468 4.52 -12.61 12.83
CA CYS A 468 5.63 -13.52 13.08
C CYS A 468 6.44 -13.06 14.28
N LEU A 469 6.66 -13.96 15.23
CA LEU A 469 7.64 -13.84 16.29
C LEU A 469 8.86 -14.67 15.91
N GLN A 470 10.05 -14.07 15.93
CA GLN A 470 11.32 -14.76 15.77
C GLN A 470 12.21 -14.56 17.00
N ARG A 471 12.61 -15.64 17.65
CA ARG A 471 13.59 -15.60 18.75
C ARG A 471 14.97 -15.30 18.18
N LEU A 472 15.64 -14.29 18.71
CA LEU A 472 17.03 -13.94 18.39
C LEU A 472 18.00 -14.48 19.42
N SER A 473 17.61 -14.46 20.70
CA SER A 473 18.39 -14.94 21.83
C SER A 473 17.46 -15.29 23.00
N PRO A 474 17.96 -15.82 24.13
CA PRO A 474 17.15 -16.01 25.34
C PRO A 474 16.48 -14.74 25.88
N ASP A 475 17.05 -13.55 25.54
CA ASP A 475 16.61 -12.27 26.07
C ASP A 475 16.09 -11.30 24.99
N ARG A 476 15.98 -11.75 23.73
CA ARG A 476 15.50 -10.92 22.62
C ARG A 476 14.71 -11.71 21.60
N PHE A 477 13.60 -11.14 21.16
CA PHE A 477 12.87 -11.57 19.96
C PHE A 477 12.41 -10.37 19.15
N ILE A 478 12.07 -10.60 17.89
CA ILE A 478 11.45 -9.60 17.03
C ILE A 478 10.04 -10.01 16.63
N LEU A 479 9.20 -9.00 16.40
CA LEU A 479 7.91 -9.13 15.73
C LEU A 479 7.99 -8.53 14.32
N SER A 480 7.34 -9.19 13.36
CA SER A 480 7.39 -8.77 11.95
C SER A 480 6.05 -8.90 11.25
N LEU A 481 5.77 -7.92 10.39
CA LEU A 481 4.74 -7.87 9.35
C LEU A 481 5.38 -7.52 8.00
N ALA A 482 4.58 -7.41 6.94
CA ALA A 482 5.08 -7.17 5.59
C ALA A 482 5.90 -5.87 5.45
N ARG A 483 5.44 -4.79 6.12
CA ARG A 483 5.98 -3.42 5.99
C ARG A 483 6.70 -2.92 7.24
N ALA A 484 6.72 -3.71 8.32
CA ALA A 484 7.52 -3.46 9.52
C ALA A 484 8.16 -4.79 9.94
N ARG A 485 9.47 -4.91 9.75
CA ARG A 485 10.23 -6.13 9.98
C ARG A 485 11.24 -5.87 11.09
N GLY A 486 11.12 -6.57 12.19
CA GLY A 486 12.12 -6.52 13.24
C GLY A 486 11.86 -5.52 14.38
N VAL A 487 10.62 -5.28 14.77
CA VAL A 487 10.35 -4.59 16.05
C VAL A 487 10.84 -5.47 17.20
N GLU A 488 11.91 -5.03 17.85
CA GLU A 488 12.63 -5.82 18.86
C GLU A 488 11.97 -5.68 20.25
N TYR A 489 11.82 -6.80 20.93
CA TYR A 489 11.39 -6.93 22.31
C TYR A 489 12.52 -7.51 23.15
N CYS A 490 12.86 -6.81 24.25
CA CYS A 490 13.85 -7.25 25.22
C CYS A 490 13.19 -7.75 26.52
N ARG A 491 13.80 -8.73 27.16
CA ARG A 491 13.33 -9.28 28.45
C ARG A 491 13.42 -8.21 29.53
N LEU A 492 12.38 -8.12 30.38
CA LEU A 492 12.34 -7.26 31.56
C LEU A 492 12.95 -7.92 32.79
#